data_72902a439a066a2b21fbebca92d7acac
#
_entry.id   72902a439a066a2b21fbebca92d7acac
#
_cell.length_a   1.000
_cell.length_b   1.000
_cell.length_c   1.000
_cell.angle_alpha   90.00
_cell.angle_beta   90.00
_cell.angle_gamma   90.00
#
_symmetry.space_group_name_H-M   'P 1'
#
loop_
_entity.id
_entity.type
_entity.pdbx_description
1 polymer ?
#
loop_
_entity_poly.entity_id
_entity_poly.type
_entity_poly.pdbx_seq_one_letter_code
_entity_poly.pdbx_strand_id
1 'polypeptide(L)'
;DQTLQESVNVLVRFSELITMARNGALNEEGHLAISTEMKQLKEVLLGLANTTDANGQGIFSGYNGVGRPFELAVDGSVEYLGNRGQNNLQISENMTIATNIDGGSAFMRINTEGGRRSLFDIVDLTINAVETASAFSPRANALNKAVVDFELPSRLEKWSLDLSGSIGSKTITASINEGGLQNIVDAINAATAETGTAATLNADGASITLQDDMNGDITISNIQIEGIDAALDQVTSYIEFTGVDAAGVPTTKTQKMTDADQLVSSSIGNMQDAIDNLSLQRAYVGGQLSKAATQTDVVGARKLAVDKDVSRLGDADLAALVTDLQAQLTNLNAAQAAFAKIGQQSLFDYIR
;
A
#
# COMPACT_ATOMS: atom_id res chain seq x y z
N ASP A 1 9.76 -0.63 -11.69
CA ASP A 1 8.60 -1.52 -11.53
C ASP A 1 8.76 -2.43 -10.32
N GLN A 2 9.87 -3.15 -10.19
CA GLN A 2 10.11 -4.07 -9.07
C GLN A 2 9.92 -3.41 -7.70
N THR A 3 10.50 -2.25 -7.47
CA THR A 3 10.38 -1.51 -6.19
C THR A 3 8.94 -1.17 -5.84
N LEU A 4 8.15 -0.75 -6.84
CA LEU A 4 6.72 -0.50 -6.64
C LEU A 4 5.94 -1.79 -6.36
N GLN A 5 6.32 -2.92 -7.00
CA GLN A 5 5.72 -4.22 -6.70
C GLN A 5 6.00 -4.64 -5.25
N GLU A 6 7.24 -4.49 -4.80
CA GLU A 6 7.63 -4.79 -3.42
C GLU A 6 6.89 -3.89 -2.42
N SER A 7 6.72 -2.59 -2.75
CA SER A 7 5.91 -1.67 -1.95
C SER A 7 4.45 -2.11 -1.86
N VAL A 8 3.84 -2.56 -2.97
CA VAL A 8 2.48 -3.12 -2.96
C VAL A 8 2.42 -4.37 -2.08
N ASN A 9 3.40 -5.27 -2.16
CA ASN A 9 3.44 -6.48 -1.33
C ASN A 9 3.50 -6.13 0.18
N VAL A 10 4.27 -5.09 0.54
CA VAL A 10 4.32 -4.59 1.91
C VAL A 10 2.95 -4.07 2.36
N LEU A 11 2.24 -3.31 1.51
CA LEU A 11 0.90 -2.82 1.84
C LEU A 11 -0.15 -3.94 1.94
N VAL A 12 -0.04 -4.97 1.12
CA VAL A 12 -0.87 -6.18 1.26
C VAL A 12 -0.64 -6.82 2.61
N ARG A 13 0.64 -6.90 3.07
CA ARG A 13 0.94 -7.42 4.41
C ARG A 13 0.34 -6.54 5.51
N PHE A 14 0.35 -5.20 5.37
CA PHE A 14 -0.38 -4.30 6.26
C PHE A 14 -1.88 -4.65 6.32
N SER A 15 -2.53 -4.88 5.17
CA SER A 15 -3.95 -5.25 5.11
C SER A 15 -4.25 -6.59 5.82
N GLU A 16 -3.34 -7.56 5.73
CA GLU A 16 -3.44 -8.81 6.49
C GLU A 16 -3.34 -8.55 8.00
N LEU A 17 -2.37 -7.74 8.43
CA LEU A 17 -2.17 -7.37 9.82
C LEU A 17 -3.35 -6.59 10.39
N ILE A 18 -3.94 -5.66 9.61
CA ILE A 18 -5.18 -4.98 9.97
C ILE A 18 -6.30 -6.00 10.21
N THR A 19 -6.46 -6.97 9.30
CA THR A 19 -7.48 -8.00 9.41
C THR A 19 -7.26 -8.88 10.66
N MET A 20 -6.00 -9.16 11.01
CA MET A 20 -5.66 -9.87 12.23
C MET A 20 -5.95 -9.03 13.48
N ALA A 21 -5.63 -7.73 13.46
CA ALA A 21 -5.86 -6.81 14.57
C ALA A 21 -7.35 -6.58 14.88
N ARG A 22 -8.22 -6.76 13.89
CA ARG A 22 -9.68 -6.72 14.06
C ARG A 22 -10.27 -7.91 14.81
N ASN A 23 -9.48 -8.96 15.05
CA ASN A 23 -9.97 -10.10 15.78
C ASN A 23 -10.25 -9.73 17.24
N GLY A 24 -11.52 -9.63 17.62
CA GLY A 24 -11.98 -9.26 18.96
C GLY A 24 -11.53 -10.22 20.10
N ALA A 25 -10.86 -11.33 19.79
CA ALA A 25 -10.24 -12.20 20.76
C ALA A 25 -8.76 -11.83 21.06
N LEU A 26 -8.20 -10.84 20.33
CA LEU A 26 -6.82 -10.45 20.49
C LEU A 26 -6.62 -9.68 21.79
N ASN A 27 -5.59 -10.04 22.55
CA ASN A 27 -5.21 -9.34 23.77
C ASN A 27 -4.22 -8.19 23.48
N GLU A 28 -3.88 -7.40 24.50
CA GLU A 28 -2.91 -6.30 24.43
C GLU A 28 -1.57 -6.73 23.78
N GLU A 29 -1.01 -7.88 24.23
CA GLU A 29 0.25 -8.39 23.70
C GLU A 29 0.16 -8.71 22.20
N GLY A 30 -0.98 -9.25 21.74
CA GLY A 30 -1.24 -9.53 20.35
C GLY A 30 -1.28 -8.26 19.49
N HIS A 31 -1.96 -7.22 19.94
CA HIS A 31 -1.98 -5.91 19.25
C HIS A 31 -0.60 -5.27 19.22
N LEU A 32 0.17 -5.32 20.33
CA LEU A 32 1.54 -4.80 20.39
C LEU A 32 2.49 -5.57 19.45
N ALA A 33 2.33 -6.88 19.30
CA ALA A 33 3.12 -7.65 18.35
C ALA A 33 2.81 -7.24 16.91
N ILE A 34 1.53 -7.07 16.57
CA ILE A 34 1.10 -6.60 15.24
C ILE A 34 1.64 -5.18 14.96
N SER A 35 1.48 -4.24 15.90
CA SER A 35 1.97 -2.85 15.70
C SER A 35 3.50 -2.81 15.55
N THR A 36 4.22 -3.69 16.24
CA THR A 36 5.67 -3.82 16.10
C THR A 36 6.06 -4.30 14.71
N GLU A 37 5.38 -5.32 14.16
CA GLU A 37 5.60 -5.79 12.78
C GLU A 37 5.28 -4.67 11.78
N MET A 38 4.17 -3.95 11.98
CA MET A 38 3.80 -2.80 11.12
C MET A 38 4.86 -1.71 11.12
N LYS A 39 5.46 -1.38 12.27
CA LYS A 39 6.58 -0.40 12.35
C LYS A 39 7.79 -0.86 11.55
N GLN A 40 8.15 -2.13 11.62
CA GLN A 40 9.24 -2.69 10.81
C GLN A 40 8.92 -2.62 9.32
N LEU A 41 7.68 -2.93 8.92
CA LEU A 41 7.24 -2.80 7.54
C LEU A 41 7.25 -1.34 7.05
N LYS A 42 6.95 -0.36 7.90
CA LYS A 42 7.11 1.08 7.59
C LYS A 42 8.56 1.41 7.24
N GLU A 43 9.53 0.90 8.01
CA GLU A 43 10.96 1.11 7.72
C GLU A 43 11.37 0.49 6.38
N VAL A 44 10.88 -0.72 6.07
CA VAL A 44 11.08 -1.36 4.76
C VAL A 44 10.50 -0.49 3.64
N LEU A 45 9.27 0.02 3.82
CA LEU A 45 8.60 0.89 2.85
C LEU A 45 9.38 2.19 2.61
N LEU A 46 9.91 2.81 3.67
CA LEU A 46 10.77 3.98 3.56
C LEU A 46 12.07 3.66 2.83
N GLY A 47 12.66 2.48 3.08
CA GLY A 47 13.81 1.98 2.34
C GLY A 47 13.54 1.81 0.85
N LEU A 48 12.39 1.22 0.50
CA LEU A 48 11.94 1.06 -0.90
C LEU A 48 11.72 2.42 -1.58
N ALA A 49 11.09 3.38 -0.88
CA ALA A 49 10.88 4.74 -1.40
C ALA A 49 12.22 5.48 -1.64
N ASN A 50 13.28 5.12 -0.93
CA ASN A 50 14.63 5.67 -1.07
C ASN A 50 15.57 4.82 -1.95
N THR A 51 15.03 3.91 -2.75
CA THR A 51 15.84 3.10 -3.67
C THR A 51 16.57 4.00 -4.67
N THR A 52 17.86 3.71 -4.88
CA THR A 52 18.71 4.45 -5.82
C THR A 52 19.03 3.61 -7.07
N ASP A 53 19.35 4.29 -8.15
CA ASP A 53 19.89 3.69 -9.36
C ASP A 53 21.39 3.33 -9.20
N ALA A 54 22.01 2.82 -10.27
CA ALA A 54 23.42 2.46 -10.29
C ALA A 54 24.38 3.67 -10.09
N ASN A 55 23.89 4.88 -10.26
CA ASN A 55 24.63 6.14 -10.07
C ASN A 55 24.42 6.75 -8.68
N GLY A 56 23.65 6.08 -7.81
CA GLY A 56 23.29 6.58 -6.48
C GLY A 56 22.20 7.66 -6.46
N GLN A 57 21.50 7.86 -7.58
CA GLN A 57 20.37 8.79 -7.67
C GLN A 57 19.07 8.10 -7.26
N GLY A 58 18.25 8.75 -6.43
CA GLY A 58 16.96 8.24 -6.02
C GLY A 58 16.03 8.12 -7.21
N ILE A 59 15.49 6.92 -7.45
CA ILE A 59 14.58 6.68 -8.60
C ILE A 59 13.25 7.43 -8.49
N PHE A 60 12.91 7.92 -7.29
CA PHE A 60 11.71 8.69 -6.99
C PHE A 60 12.00 10.17 -6.70
N SER A 61 13.22 10.67 -6.94
CA SER A 61 13.62 12.04 -6.60
C SER A 61 13.16 13.12 -7.59
N GLY A 62 12.57 12.73 -8.73
CA GLY A 62 12.24 13.67 -9.80
C GLY A 62 13.48 14.16 -10.54
N TYR A 63 13.55 15.46 -10.87
CA TYR A 63 14.72 16.04 -11.55
C TYR A 63 15.94 16.23 -10.66
N ASN A 64 15.76 16.32 -9.32
CA ASN A 64 16.84 16.73 -8.42
C ASN A 64 17.96 15.70 -8.27
N GLY A 65 17.72 14.42 -8.57
CA GLY A 65 18.71 13.36 -8.42
C GLY A 65 19.17 13.14 -6.97
N VAL A 66 18.40 13.60 -5.96
CA VAL A 66 18.71 13.41 -4.54
C VAL A 66 18.72 11.93 -4.24
N GLY A 67 19.80 11.42 -3.62
CA GLY A 67 19.95 10.00 -3.32
C GLY A 67 18.92 9.45 -2.32
N ARG A 68 18.44 10.31 -1.40
CA ARG A 68 17.37 9.99 -0.44
C ARG A 68 16.25 11.01 -0.53
N PRO A 69 15.25 10.78 -1.37
CA PRO A 69 14.16 11.73 -1.54
C PRO A 69 13.13 11.74 -0.39
N PHE A 70 13.14 10.76 0.50
CA PHE A 70 12.24 10.69 1.65
C PHE A 70 13.03 10.65 2.95
N GLU A 71 12.78 11.61 3.84
CA GLU A 71 13.43 11.70 5.13
C GLU A 71 12.42 11.66 6.27
N LEU A 72 12.80 11.02 7.38
CA LEU A 72 12.00 10.99 8.59
C LEU A 72 12.25 12.30 9.35
N ALA A 73 11.21 13.09 9.55
CA ALA A 73 11.23 14.29 10.35
C ALA A 73 11.29 13.98 11.86
N VAL A 74 11.59 14.98 12.68
CA VAL A 74 11.73 14.84 14.14
C VAL A 74 10.42 14.42 14.80
N ASP A 75 9.28 14.78 14.22
CA ASP A 75 7.92 14.41 14.67
C ASP A 75 7.49 13.01 14.24
N GLY A 76 8.33 12.28 13.49
CA GLY A 76 8.05 10.94 12.96
C GLY A 76 7.32 10.93 11.61
N SER A 77 6.94 12.09 11.07
CA SER A 77 6.38 12.18 9.71
C SER A 77 7.46 11.97 8.65
N VAL A 78 7.06 11.61 7.44
CA VAL A 78 8.00 11.45 6.32
C VAL A 78 7.84 12.62 5.36
N GLU A 79 8.94 13.36 5.18
CA GLU A 79 9.02 14.48 4.25
C GLU A 79 9.59 14.05 2.89
N TYR A 80 9.07 14.66 1.82
CA TYR A 80 9.56 14.44 0.47
C TYR A 80 10.41 15.61 0.00
N LEU A 81 11.71 15.38 -0.15
CA LEU A 81 12.72 16.37 -0.58
C LEU A 81 12.95 16.39 -2.10
N GLY A 82 12.30 15.48 -2.83
CA GLY A 82 12.35 15.44 -4.28
C GLY A 82 11.49 16.54 -4.92
N ASN A 83 11.46 16.56 -6.24
CA ASN A 83 10.60 17.48 -6.99
C ASN A 83 9.64 16.75 -7.94
N ARG A 84 8.66 17.49 -8.50
CA ARG A 84 7.60 16.98 -9.38
C ARG A 84 8.06 16.83 -10.82
N GLY A 85 9.23 16.29 -11.08
CA GLY A 85 9.75 16.18 -12.41
C GLY A 85 9.82 14.75 -12.92
N GLN A 86 9.71 14.60 -14.24
CA GLN A 86 9.98 13.34 -14.93
C GLN A 86 11.04 13.59 -15.99
N ASN A 87 12.12 12.84 -15.96
CA ASN A 87 13.12 12.83 -17.01
C ASN A 87 12.57 12.06 -18.20
N ASN A 88 12.55 12.71 -19.36
CA ASN A 88 12.08 12.10 -20.59
C ASN A 88 13.24 11.78 -21.50
N LEU A 89 13.30 10.56 -21.99
CA LEU A 89 14.25 10.10 -23.00
C LEU A 89 13.54 10.02 -24.35
N GLN A 90 14.09 10.71 -25.37
CA GLN A 90 13.62 10.57 -26.73
C GLN A 90 14.14 9.27 -27.32
N ILE A 91 13.24 8.35 -27.67
CA ILE A 91 13.56 7.01 -28.22
C ILE A 91 13.32 6.90 -29.73
N SER A 92 12.65 7.90 -30.31
CA SER A 92 12.53 8.09 -31.78
C SER A 92 12.21 9.53 -32.09
N GLU A 93 12.11 9.89 -33.38
CA GLU A 93 11.82 11.26 -33.84
C GLU A 93 10.55 11.85 -33.17
N ASN A 94 9.53 11.03 -32.91
CA ASN A 94 8.23 11.48 -32.41
C ASN A 94 7.81 10.75 -31.12
N MET A 95 8.74 10.04 -30.43
CA MET A 95 8.40 9.27 -29.25
C MET A 95 9.38 9.51 -28.11
N THR A 96 8.82 9.85 -26.95
CA THR A 96 9.55 9.98 -25.68
C THR A 96 8.99 9.02 -24.66
N ILE A 97 9.83 8.54 -23.77
CA ILE A 97 9.45 7.76 -22.57
C ILE A 97 9.95 8.48 -21.32
N ALA A 98 9.17 8.38 -20.23
CA ALA A 98 9.64 8.78 -18.93
C ALA A 98 10.58 7.70 -18.37
N THR A 99 11.74 8.14 -17.85
CA THR A 99 12.76 7.23 -17.29
C THR A 99 12.71 7.13 -15.77
N ASN A 100 11.94 8.01 -15.11
CA ASN A 100 11.67 8.00 -13.68
C ASN A 100 10.22 8.38 -13.42
N ILE A 101 9.77 8.24 -12.18
CA ILE A 101 8.48 8.76 -11.71
C ILE A 101 8.69 9.70 -10.53
N ASP A 102 7.75 10.65 -10.38
CA ASP A 102 7.69 11.56 -9.25
C ASP A 102 7.27 10.79 -7.99
N GLY A 103 8.14 10.74 -7.00
CA GLY A 103 7.86 10.12 -5.71
C GLY A 103 6.68 10.77 -4.96
N GLY A 104 6.47 12.06 -5.19
CA GLY A 104 5.30 12.75 -4.65
C GLY A 104 3.97 12.19 -5.19
N SER A 105 3.91 11.75 -6.44
CA SER A 105 2.73 11.11 -7.03
C SER A 105 2.55 9.68 -6.52
N ALA A 106 3.66 8.96 -6.33
CA ALA A 106 3.62 7.58 -5.88
C ALA A 106 3.28 7.46 -4.39
N PHE A 107 3.91 8.28 -3.53
CA PHE A 107 3.88 8.08 -2.08
C PHE A 107 3.25 9.22 -1.27
N MET A 108 3.14 10.46 -1.82
CA MET A 108 2.72 11.62 -1.02
C MET A 108 1.32 12.15 -1.35
N ARG A 109 0.70 11.70 -2.42
CA ARG A 109 -0.56 12.26 -2.90
C ARG A 109 -1.59 11.19 -3.21
N ILE A 110 -1.94 10.43 -2.22
CA ILE A 110 -2.97 9.40 -2.31
C ILE A 110 -4.32 10.06 -1.98
N ASN A 111 -5.30 9.88 -2.84
CA ASN A 111 -6.66 10.36 -2.59
C ASN A 111 -7.38 9.31 -1.75
N THR A 112 -7.77 9.68 -0.54
CA THR A 112 -8.60 8.89 0.36
C THR A 112 -9.94 9.58 0.57
N GLU A 113 -10.92 8.90 1.15
CA GLU A 113 -12.21 9.51 1.51
C GLU A 113 -12.04 10.74 2.42
N GLY A 114 -11.04 10.70 3.32
CA GLY A 114 -10.68 11.80 4.22
C GLY A 114 -9.80 12.89 3.60
N GLY A 115 -9.60 12.89 2.26
CA GLY A 115 -8.75 13.85 1.56
C GLY A 115 -7.41 13.27 1.12
N ARG A 116 -6.49 14.14 0.70
CA ARG A 116 -5.15 13.70 0.27
C ARG A 116 -4.25 13.42 1.45
N ARG A 117 -3.63 12.25 1.44
CA ARG A 117 -2.68 11.82 2.47
C ARG A 117 -1.40 11.26 1.83
N SER A 118 -0.30 11.26 2.58
CA SER A 118 0.86 10.47 2.18
C SER A 118 0.64 8.99 2.53
N LEU A 119 1.36 8.12 1.84
CA LEU A 119 1.40 6.69 2.16
C LEU A 119 1.84 6.47 3.60
N PHE A 120 2.83 7.24 4.03
CA PHE A 120 3.40 7.13 5.37
C PHE A 120 2.40 7.60 6.45
N ASP A 121 1.62 8.67 6.18
CA ASP A 121 0.54 9.09 7.08
C ASP A 121 -0.55 8.01 7.19
N ILE A 122 -0.91 7.36 6.09
CA ILE A 122 -1.88 6.24 6.10
C ILE A 122 -1.35 5.10 6.97
N VAL A 123 -0.07 4.75 6.80
CA VAL A 123 0.60 3.72 7.60
C VAL A 123 0.65 4.10 9.08
N ASP A 124 1.02 5.34 9.40
CA ASP A 124 1.08 5.83 10.80
C ASP A 124 -0.29 5.84 11.45
N LEU A 125 -1.32 6.29 10.75
CA LEU A 125 -2.70 6.24 11.24
C LEU A 125 -3.13 4.79 11.52
N THR A 126 -2.73 3.85 10.66
CA THR A 126 -3.02 2.43 10.85
C THR A 126 -2.31 1.86 12.07
N ILE A 127 -1.02 2.16 12.25
CA ILE A 127 -0.24 1.73 13.42
C ILE A 127 -0.87 2.30 14.70
N ASN A 128 -1.18 3.60 14.70
CA ASN A 128 -1.81 4.26 15.85
C ASN A 128 -3.18 3.68 16.18
N ALA A 129 -3.99 3.31 15.16
CA ALA A 129 -5.28 2.65 15.38
C ALA A 129 -5.11 1.29 16.09
N VAL A 130 -4.14 0.48 15.66
CA VAL A 130 -3.84 -0.82 16.27
C VAL A 130 -3.28 -0.66 17.69
N GLU A 131 -2.40 0.32 17.92
CA GLU A 131 -1.87 0.63 19.25
C GLU A 131 -2.96 1.16 20.20
N THR A 132 -3.84 2.01 19.70
CA THR A 132 -4.98 2.50 20.47
C THR A 132 -5.91 1.34 20.84
N ALA A 133 -6.20 0.45 19.89
CA ALA A 133 -6.99 -0.74 20.14
C ALA A 133 -6.39 -1.63 21.25
N SER A 134 -5.06 -1.68 21.37
CA SER A 134 -4.39 -2.46 22.43
C SER A 134 -4.69 -1.96 23.85
N ALA A 135 -5.05 -0.68 24.00
CA ALA A 135 -5.40 -0.10 25.29
C ALA A 135 -6.79 -0.51 25.78
N PHE A 136 -7.59 -1.15 24.93
CA PHE A 136 -8.94 -1.57 25.24
C PHE A 136 -9.02 -3.09 25.42
N SER A 137 -9.76 -3.50 26.46
CA SER A 137 -10.03 -4.92 26.73
C SER A 137 -11.18 -5.40 25.86
N PRO A 138 -11.06 -6.55 25.20
CA PRO A 138 -12.17 -7.11 24.40
C PRO A 138 -13.30 -7.65 25.27
N ARG A 139 -13.03 -7.88 26.54
CA ARG A 139 -13.95 -8.44 27.52
C ARG A 139 -13.61 -7.94 28.92
N ALA A 140 -14.64 -7.64 29.71
CA ALA A 140 -14.51 -7.35 31.12
C ALA A 140 -15.44 -8.26 31.95
N ASN A 141 -14.99 -8.62 33.12
CA ASN A 141 -15.78 -9.46 34.04
C ASN A 141 -15.66 -8.97 35.49
N ALA A 142 -16.72 -9.15 36.25
CA ALA A 142 -16.76 -8.93 37.69
C ALA A 142 -17.60 -9.99 38.38
N LEU A 143 -17.33 -10.24 39.67
CA LEU A 143 -18.25 -10.98 40.52
C LEU A 143 -19.51 -10.12 40.73
N ASN A 144 -20.63 -10.66 40.77
CA ASN A 144 -21.98 -10.19 41.07
C ASN A 144 -22.32 -8.69 40.94
N LYS A 145 -21.36 -7.77 40.96
CA LYS A 145 -21.58 -6.33 40.90
C LYS A 145 -20.45 -5.62 40.18
N ALA A 146 -20.81 -4.67 39.32
CA ALA A 146 -19.85 -3.79 38.60
C ALA A 146 -20.38 -2.38 38.50
N VAL A 147 -19.47 -1.42 38.41
CA VAL A 147 -19.74 -0.05 37.97
C VAL A 147 -19.19 0.12 36.56
N VAL A 148 -19.97 0.72 35.70
CA VAL A 148 -19.62 1.02 34.31
C VAL A 148 -19.76 2.53 34.11
N ASP A 149 -18.64 3.20 33.99
CA ASP A 149 -18.56 4.62 33.65
C ASP A 149 -18.54 4.77 32.14
N PHE A 150 -19.29 5.75 31.62
CA PHE A 150 -19.40 6.00 30.18
C PHE A 150 -18.75 7.33 29.81
N GLU A 151 -17.80 7.25 28.90
CA GLU A 151 -17.24 8.43 28.23
C GLU A 151 -17.87 8.53 26.85
N LEU A 152 -18.79 9.48 26.68
CA LEU A 152 -19.64 9.62 25.50
C LEU A 152 -19.62 11.04 24.96
N PRO A 153 -19.71 11.22 23.63
CA PRO A 153 -19.96 12.53 23.05
C PRO A 153 -21.40 13.00 23.25
N SER A 154 -21.63 14.26 23.02
CA SER A 154 -22.98 14.83 23.06
C SER A 154 -23.89 14.34 21.92
N ARG A 155 -23.33 13.82 20.83
CA ARG A 155 -24.08 13.18 19.74
C ARG A 155 -24.66 11.84 20.16
N LEU A 156 -25.80 11.47 19.59
CA LEU A 156 -26.42 10.18 19.83
C LEU A 156 -25.67 9.09 19.07
N GLU A 157 -25.25 8.06 19.79
CA GLU A 157 -24.58 6.87 19.24
C GLU A 157 -25.42 5.62 19.55
N LYS A 158 -25.45 4.69 18.59
CA LYS A 158 -26.12 3.40 18.82
C LYS A 158 -25.08 2.37 19.26
N TRP A 159 -25.21 1.96 20.50
CA TRP A 159 -24.35 0.98 21.13
C TRP A 159 -24.98 -0.41 21.11
N SER A 160 -24.16 -1.41 20.89
CA SER A 160 -24.50 -2.83 21.03
C SER A 160 -23.39 -3.50 21.83
N LEU A 161 -23.73 -4.32 22.82
CA LEU A 161 -22.80 -5.07 23.63
C LEU A 161 -23.44 -6.39 24.06
N ASP A 162 -22.61 -7.42 24.27
CA ASP A 162 -23.06 -8.68 24.84
C ASP A 162 -22.88 -8.66 26.34
N LEU A 163 -24.01 -8.76 27.05
CA LEU A 163 -24.08 -8.85 28.51
C LEU A 163 -24.38 -10.31 28.91
N SER A 164 -23.56 -10.85 29.80
CA SER A 164 -23.71 -12.19 30.35
C SER A 164 -23.77 -12.11 31.85
N GLY A 165 -24.67 -12.86 32.45
CA GLY A 165 -24.83 -13.03 33.90
C GLY A 165 -25.15 -14.45 34.27
N SER A 166 -25.69 -14.67 35.46
CA SER A 166 -25.95 -16.00 36.04
C SER A 166 -26.94 -16.88 35.26
N ILE A 167 -27.88 -16.28 34.50
CA ILE A 167 -28.91 -17.01 33.76
C ILE A 167 -28.43 -17.32 32.33
N GLY A 168 -27.80 -16.35 31.68
CA GLY A 168 -27.36 -16.50 30.29
C GLY A 168 -26.74 -15.21 29.70
N SER A 169 -26.73 -15.12 28.40
CA SER A 169 -26.15 -14.00 27.66
C SER A 169 -27.16 -13.40 26.70
N LYS A 170 -27.16 -12.06 26.56
CA LYS A 170 -27.99 -11.31 25.64
C LYS A 170 -27.25 -10.15 25.06
N THR A 171 -27.45 -9.90 23.76
CA THR A 171 -26.99 -8.67 23.11
C THR A 171 -27.94 -7.53 23.49
N ILE A 172 -27.40 -6.51 24.15
CA ILE A 172 -28.10 -5.28 24.55
C ILE A 172 -27.80 -4.22 23.49
N THR A 173 -28.84 -3.55 23.00
CA THR A 173 -28.72 -2.46 22.04
C THR A 173 -29.46 -1.25 22.57
N ALA A 174 -28.79 -0.09 22.60
CA ALA A 174 -29.39 1.19 23.00
C ALA A 174 -28.77 2.36 22.26
N SER A 175 -29.55 3.42 22.05
CA SER A 175 -29.02 4.70 21.58
C SER A 175 -28.75 5.59 22.78
N ILE A 176 -27.47 5.97 22.97
CA ILE A 176 -26.98 6.72 24.14
C ILE A 176 -26.10 7.90 23.72
N ASN A 177 -25.97 8.87 24.59
CA ASN A 177 -25.07 10.02 24.48
C ASN A 177 -24.73 10.52 25.89
N GLU A 178 -23.91 11.56 25.98
CA GLU A 178 -23.63 12.27 27.22
C GLU A 178 -24.96 12.71 27.93
N GLY A 179 -25.18 12.22 29.15
CA GLY A 179 -26.40 12.47 29.92
C GLY A 179 -27.63 11.65 29.51
N GLY A 180 -27.54 10.74 28.52
CA GLY A 180 -28.65 9.92 28.01
C GLY A 180 -28.49 8.41 28.27
N LEU A 181 -28.02 8.00 29.45
CA LEU A 181 -27.76 6.56 29.77
C LEU A 181 -29.05 5.78 30.17
N GLN A 182 -30.18 6.43 30.37
CA GLN A 182 -31.44 5.74 30.77
C GLN A 182 -31.84 4.68 29.74
N ASN A 183 -31.59 4.91 28.45
CA ASN A 183 -31.94 3.94 27.40
C ASN A 183 -31.20 2.62 27.52
N ILE A 184 -29.90 2.64 27.88
CA ILE A 184 -29.15 1.39 28.07
C ILE A 184 -29.55 0.69 29.38
N VAL A 185 -29.83 1.44 30.42
CA VAL A 185 -30.40 0.91 31.70
C VAL A 185 -31.72 0.19 31.43
N ASP A 186 -32.63 0.80 30.69
CA ASP A 186 -33.93 0.20 30.35
C ASP A 186 -33.76 -1.05 29.48
N ALA A 187 -32.82 -1.03 28.53
CA ALA A 187 -32.51 -2.19 27.68
C ALA A 187 -31.91 -3.35 28.45
N ILE A 188 -31.02 -3.10 29.42
CA ILE A 188 -30.44 -4.12 30.28
C ILE A 188 -31.55 -4.71 31.20
N ASN A 189 -32.38 -3.83 31.80
CA ASN A 189 -33.43 -4.28 32.69
C ASN A 189 -34.53 -5.07 31.95
N ALA A 190 -34.81 -4.78 30.69
CA ALA A 190 -35.68 -5.59 29.85
C ALA A 190 -35.11 -6.99 29.58
N ALA A 191 -33.78 -7.16 29.63
CA ALA A 191 -33.08 -8.42 29.40
C ALA A 191 -32.76 -9.19 30.73
N THR A 192 -33.12 -8.68 31.90
CA THR A 192 -32.80 -9.31 33.22
C THR A 192 -33.30 -10.74 33.31
N ALA A 193 -34.47 -11.07 32.76
CA ALA A 193 -35.00 -12.42 32.75
C ALA A 193 -34.13 -13.43 31.94
N GLU A 194 -33.33 -12.94 30.99
CA GLU A 194 -32.46 -13.75 30.14
C GLU A 194 -31.01 -13.76 30.65
N THR A 195 -30.56 -12.68 31.30
CA THR A 195 -29.17 -12.53 31.76
C THR A 195 -29.00 -12.78 33.28
N GLY A 196 -30.00 -12.45 34.09
CA GLY A 196 -29.89 -12.39 35.54
C GLY A 196 -29.33 -11.04 36.04
N THR A 197 -28.91 -10.15 35.16
CA THR A 197 -28.25 -8.89 35.52
C THR A 197 -29.21 -7.71 35.37
N ALA A 198 -29.32 -6.88 36.40
CA ALA A 198 -30.06 -5.61 36.40
C ALA A 198 -29.11 -4.41 36.41
N ALA A 199 -29.58 -3.29 35.89
CA ALA A 199 -28.82 -2.04 35.84
C ALA A 199 -29.54 -0.94 36.62
N THR A 200 -28.78 -0.06 37.28
CA THR A 200 -29.24 1.11 37.94
C THR A 200 -28.41 2.32 37.53
N LEU A 201 -29.04 3.41 37.11
CA LEU A 201 -28.36 4.68 36.81
C LEU A 201 -27.86 5.32 38.09
N ASN A 202 -26.58 5.68 38.14
CA ASN A 202 -25.99 6.32 39.29
C ASN A 202 -26.37 7.83 39.34
N ALA A 203 -26.21 8.46 40.52
CA ALA A 203 -26.58 9.85 40.71
C ALA A 203 -25.78 10.88 39.90
N ASP A 204 -24.62 10.49 39.37
CA ASP A 204 -23.76 11.29 38.49
C ASP A 204 -24.32 11.42 37.08
N GLY A 205 -25.28 10.54 36.70
CA GLY A 205 -25.84 10.47 35.35
C GLY A 205 -24.88 10.01 34.25
N ALA A 206 -23.61 9.69 34.60
CA ALA A 206 -22.54 9.31 33.68
C ALA A 206 -22.11 7.84 33.85
N SER A 207 -22.61 7.17 34.91
CA SER A 207 -22.27 5.78 35.20
C SER A 207 -23.52 4.96 35.55
N ILE A 208 -23.41 3.63 35.37
CA ILE A 208 -24.43 2.67 35.78
C ILE A 208 -23.82 1.65 36.71
N THR A 209 -24.63 1.12 37.62
CA THR A 209 -24.28 -0.04 38.46
C THR A 209 -25.00 -1.25 37.90
N LEU A 210 -24.26 -2.29 37.59
CA LEU A 210 -24.75 -3.61 37.21
C LEU A 210 -24.73 -4.50 38.45
N GLN A 211 -25.80 -5.28 38.62
CA GLN A 211 -25.89 -6.28 39.72
C GLN A 211 -26.58 -7.54 39.21
N ASP A 212 -25.97 -8.70 39.49
CA ASP A 212 -26.58 -9.98 39.20
C ASP A 212 -27.39 -10.45 40.38
N ASP A 213 -28.66 -10.78 40.14
CA ASP A 213 -29.63 -11.14 41.20
C ASP A 213 -29.33 -12.49 41.90
N MET A 214 -28.57 -13.36 41.21
CA MET A 214 -28.18 -14.69 41.74
C MET A 214 -26.71 -14.73 42.18
N ASN A 215 -26.05 -13.56 42.28
CA ASN A 215 -24.62 -13.42 42.58
C ASN A 215 -23.71 -14.15 41.59
N GLY A 216 -24.12 -14.24 40.34
CA GLY A 216 -23.28 -14.77 39.24
C GLY A 216 -22.31 -13.75 38.71
N ASP A 217 -21.33 -14.21 37.92
CA ASP A 217 -20.36 -13.35 37.27
C ASP A 217 -21.01 -12.51 36.17
N ILE A 218 -20.75 -11.21 36.19
CA ILE A 218 -21.17 -10.30 35.14
C ILE A 218 -20.04 -10.18 34.13
N THR A 219 -20.35 -10.35 32.84
CA THR A 219 -19.39 -10.15 31.76
C THR A 219 -19.98 -9.23 30.71
N ILE A 220 -19.17 -8.25 30.27
CA ILE A 220 -19.41 -7.47 29.06
C ILE A 220 -18.38 -7.83 28.01
N SER A 221 -18.82 -7.96 26.76
CA SER A 221 -17.95 -8.23 25.60
C SER A 221 -18.59 -7.73 24.30
N ASN A 222 -17.85 -7.80 23.20
CA ASN A 222 -18.32 -7.52 21.85
C ASN A 222 -19.03 -6.16 21.72
N ILE A 223 -18.37 -5.09 22.16
CA ILE A 223 -18.91 -3.73 22.03
C ILE A 223 -18.83 -3.31 20.56
N GLN A 224 -19.95 -2.82 20.04
CA GLN A 224 -20.07 -2.22 18.71
C GLN A 224 -20.77 -0.86 18.83
N ILE A 225 -20.27 0.13 18.12
CA ILE A 225 -20.77 1.50 18.17
C ILE A 225 -21.05 1.99 16.76
N GLU A 226 -22.33 2.17 16.40
CA GLU A 226 -22.71 2.75 15.11
C GLU A 226 -22.70 4.28 15.19
N GLY A 227 -22.14 4.93 14.17
CA GLY A 227 -22.09 6.40 14.04
C GLY A 227 -20.75 7.02 14.40
N ILE A 228 -19.74 6.23 14.70
CA ILE A 228 -18.36 6.74 14.81
C ILE A 228 -17.80 6.93 13.38
N ASP A 229 -17.45 8.17 13.06
CA ASP A 229 -16.64 8.46 11.88
C ASP A 229 -15.16 8.36 12.29
N ALA A 230 -14.62 7.15 12.18
CA ALA A 230 -13.26 6.83 12.60
C ALA A 230 -12.17 7.57 11.78
N ALA A 231 -12.53 8.22 10.68
CA ALA A 231 -11.60 9.03 9.87
C ALA A 231 -11.33 10.41 10.51
N LEU A 232 -12.18 10.88 11.41
CA LEU A 232 -12.12 12.24 11.96
C LEU A 232 -11.85 12.29 13.46
N ASP A 233 -12.13 11.23 14.21
CA ASP A 233 -12.12 11.28 15.66
C ASP A 233 -11.10 10.34 16.31
N GLN A 234 -10.30 10.88 17.19
CA GLN A 234 -9.68 10.12 18.26
C GLN A 234 -10.82 9.43 19.04
N VAL A 235 -10.57 8.21 19.53
CA VAL A 235 -11.56 7.44 20.27
C VAL A 235 -12.12 8.27 21.41
N THR A 236 -13.33 8.78 21.23
CA THR A 236 -14.02 9.57 22.25
C THR A 236 -15.06 8.78 23.00
N SER A 237 -15.44 7.59 22.51
CA SER A 237 -16.53 6.79 23.07
C SER A 237 -15.98 5.47 23.61
N TYR A 238 -16.00 5.30 24.92
CA TYR A 238 -15.58 4.08 25.59
C TYR A 238 -16.29 3.92 26.93
N ILE A 239 -16.22 2.74 27.51
CA ILE A 239 -16.63 2.47 28.90
C ILE A 239 -15.45 2.07 29.74
N GLU A 240 -15.51 2.40 31.03
CA GLU A 240 -14.62 1.92 32.08
C GLU A 240 -15.41 0.98 32.98
N PHE A 241 -15.07 -0.31 32.91
CA PHE A 241 -15.73 -1.35 33.69
C PHE A 241 -14.88 -1.69 34.93
N THR A 242 -15.48 -1.59 36.11
CA THR A 242 -14.83 -1.91 37.38
C THR A 242 -15.72 -2.83 38.22
N GLY A 243 -15.25 -4.01 38.51
CA GLY A 243 -15.90 -4.89 39.49
C GLY A 243 -15.80 -4.29 40.89
N VAL A 244 -16.92 -4.29 41.63
CA VAL A 244 -16.99 -3.74 42.97
C VAL A 244 -17.63 -4.73 43.95
N ASP A 245 -17.36 -4.61 45.24
CA ASP A 245 -18.06 -5.32 46.29
C ASP A 245 -19.41 -4.67 46.65
N ALA A 246 -20.11 -5.25 47.64
CA ALA A 246 -21.39 -4.71 48.11
C ALA A 246 -21.29 -3.28 48.66
N ALA A 247 -20.11 -2.90 49.19
CA ALA A 247 -19.83 -1.54 49.68
C ALA A 247 -19.37 -0.55 48.60
N GLY A 248 -19.22 -1.03 47.35
CA GLY A 248 -18.75 -0.20 46.21
C GLY A 248 -17.23 -0.08 46.12
N VAL A 249 -16.47 -0.90 46.87
CA VAL A 249 -15.02 -0.90 46.78
C VAL A 249 -14.55 -1.74 45.56
N PRO A 250 -13.64 -1.23 44.76
CA PRO A 250 -13.12 -1.96 43.61
C PRO A 250 -12.53 -3.33 43.98
N THR A 251 -12.98 -4.37 43.28
CA THR A 251 -12.49 -5.76 43.42
C THR A 251 -11.65 -6.19 42.21
N THR A 252 -11.79 -5.50 41.10
CA THR A 252 -11.02 -5.73 39.88
C THR A 252 -10.32 -4.45 39.45
N LYS A 253 -9.27 -4.59 38.62
CA LYS A 253 -8.69 -3.43 37.90
C LYS A 253 -9.72 -2.91 36.92
N THR A 254 -9.85 -1.60 36.81
CA THR A 254 -10.68 -0.95 35.78
C THR A 254 -10.21 -1.36 34.38
N GLN A 255 -11.13 -1.80 33.55
CA GLN A 255 -10.91 -2.21 32.18
C GLN A 255 -11.63 -1.24 31.24
N LYS A 256 -10.86 -0.66 30.30
CA LYS A 256 -11.43 0.18 29.25
C LYS A 256 -11.90 -0.68 28.10
N MET A 257 -13.06 -0.38 27.54
CA MET A 257 -13.66 -1.12 26.43
C MET A 257 -14.31 -0.17 25.43
N THR A 258 -14.13 -0.44 24.15
CA THR A 258 -14.73 0.28 23.03
C THR A 258 -14.96 -0.64 21.85
N ASP A 259 -15.47 -0.11 20.74
CA ASP A 259 -15.48 -0.79 19.45
C ASP A 259 -14.09 -0.78 18.80
N ALA A 260 -13.22 -1.67 19.27
CA ALA A 260 -11.87 -1.80 18.75
C ALA A 260 -11.84 -2.24 17.26
N ASP A 261 -12.88 -2.96 16.81
CA ASP A 261 -13.00 -3.39 15.41
C ASP A 261 -13.19 -2.21 14.48
N GLN A 262 -14.02 -1.26 14.84
CA GLN A 262 -14.27 -0.07 14.03
C GLN A 262 -13.06 0.87 13.96
N LEU A 263 -12.30 1.00 15.08
CA LEU A 263 -11.06 1.79 15.10
C LEU A 263 -10.07 1.34 14.02
N VAL A 264 -9.93 0.03 13.89
CA VAL A 264 -8.98 -0.57 12.95
C VAL A 264 -9.58 -0.66 11.54
N SER A 265 -10.91 -0.82 11.42
CA SER A 265 -11.61 -0.98 10.14
C SER A 265 -11.47 0.22 9.21
N SER A 266 -11.45 1.44 9.75
CA SER A 266 -11.28 2.67 8.96
C SER A 266 -9.95 2.71 8.21
N SER A 267 -8.94 2.01 8.73
CA SER A 267 -7.63 1.92 8.10
C SER A 267 -7.62 1.06 6.84
N ILE A 268 -8.59 0.14 6.67
CA ILE A 268 -8.66 -0.75 5.51
C ILE A 268 -8.91 0.03 4.23
N GLY A 269 -9.87 0.95 4.23
CA GLY A 269 -10.20 1.79 3.07
C GLY A 269 -9.00 2.61 2.62
N ASN A 270 -8.37 3.32 3.55
CA ASN A 270 -7.17 4.11 3.27
C ASN A 270 -6.00 3.26 2.73
N MET A 271 -5.82 2.04 3.28
CA MET A 271 -4.77 1.12 2.81
C MET A 271 -5.07 0.60 1.40
N GLN A 272 -6.34 0.33 1.08
CA GLN A 272 -6.75 -0.07 -0.26
C GLN A 272 -6.50 1.07 -1.26
N ASP A 273 -6.84 2.31 -0.93
CA ASP A 273 -6.54 3.49 -1.75
C ASP A 273 -5.04 3.63 -2.02
N ALA A 274 -4.20 3.31 -1.03
CA ALA A 274 -2.75 3.32 -1.17
C ALA A 274 -2.25 2.22 -2.13
N ILE A 275 -2.79 1.01 -2.02
CA ILE A 275 -2.48 -0.12 -2.91
C ILE A 275 -2.89 0.21 -4.34
N ASP A 276 -4.08 0.78 -4.53
CA ASP A 276 -4.60 1.15 -5.84
C ASP A 276 -3.77 2.26 -6.49
N ASN A 277 -3.35 3.27 -5.71
CA ASN A 277 -2.45 4.31 -6.20
C ASN A 277 -1.10 3.74 -6.68
N LEU A 278 -0.44 2.90 -5.88
CA LEU A 278 0.83 2.28 -6.29
C LEU A 278 0.65 1.35 -7.50
N SER A 279 -0.47 0.63 -7.57
CA SER A 279 -0.81 -0.23 -8.71
C SER A 279 -1.00 0.59 -9.99
N LEU A 280 -1.62 1.76 -9.89
CA LEU A 280 -1.75 2.71 -11.01
C LEU A 280 -0.38 3.23 -11.47
N GLN A 281 0.51 3.59 -10.53
CA GLN A 281 1.88 4.00 -10.86
C GLN A 281 2.67 2.87 -11.54
N ARG A 282 2.49 1.63 -11.09
CA ARG A 282 3.08 0.45 -11.75
C ARG A 282 2.56 0.24 -13.17
N ALA A 283 1.26 0.37 -13.38
CA ALA A 283 0.66 0.28 -14.70
C ALA A 283 1.24 1.35 -15.65
N TYR A 284 1.44 2.57 -15.15
CA TYR A 284 2.11 3.64 -15.90
C TYR A 284 3.54 3.25 -16.28
N VAL A 285 4.36 2.79 -15.33
CA VAL A 285 5.74 2.35 -15.59
C VAL A 285 5.77 1.17 -16.57
N GLY A 286 4.87 0.19 -16.41
CA GLY A 286 4.72 -0.94 -17.34
C GLY A 286 4.41 -0.48 -18.76
N GLY A 287 3.56 0.54 -18.92
CA GLY A 287 3.29 1.16 -20.20
C GLY A 287 4.53 1.82 -20.83
N GLN A 288 5.38 2.50 -20.05
CA GLN A 288 6.64 3.08 -20.55
C GLN A 288 7.63 1.98 -20.97
N LEU A 289 7.74 0.91 -20.18
CA LEU A 289 8.59 -0.25 -20.52
C LEU A 289 8.12 -0.94 -21.81
N SER A 290 6.82 -1.13 -22.00
CA SER A 290 6.27 -1.71 -23.22
C SER A 290 6.58 -0.85 -24.47
N LYS A 291 6.47 0.49 -24.34
CA LYS A 291 6.87 1.41 -25.41
C LYS A 291 8.36 1.30 -25.76
N ALA A 292 9.22 1.21 -24.72
CA ALA A 292 10.66 1.04 -24.91
C ALA A 292 10.99 -0.28 -25.62
N ALA A 293 10.38 -1.39 -25.20
CA ALA A 293 10.55 -2.71 -25.81
C ALA A 293 10.13 -2.69 -27.29
N THR A 294 8.94 -2.19 -27.60
CA THR A 294 8.44 -2.07 -28.98
C THR A 294 9.39 -1.24 -29.85
N GLN A 295 9.92 -0.13 -29.32
CA GLN A 295 10.87 0.70 -30.07
C GLN A 295 12.21 0.00 -30.30
N THR A 296 12.68 -0.79 -29.33
CA THR A 296 13.89 -1.62 -29.47
C THR A 296 13.74 -2.62 -30.61
N ASP A 297 12.59 -3.28 -30.72
CA ASP A 297 12.27 -4.22 -31.78
C ASP A 297 12.24 -3.52 -33.17
N VAL A 298 11.62 -2.32 -33.24
CA VAL A 298 11.58 -1.53 -34.47
C VAL A 298 12.98 -1.11 -34.90
N VAL A 299 13.82 -0.65 -33.98
CA VAL A 299 15.22 -0.27 -34.29
C VAL A 299 16.02 -1.48 -34.72
N GLY A 300 15.84 -2.62 -34.04
CA GLY A 300 16.48 -3.90 -34.43
C GLY A 300 16.10 -4.35 -35.84
N ALA A 301 14.82 -4.28 -36.20
CA ALA A 301 14.33 -4.59 -37.54
C ALA A 301 14.89 -3.63 -38.59
N ARG A 302 14.95 -2.33 -38.31
CA ARG A 302 15.53 -1.32 -39.22
C ARG A 302 17.02 -1.59 -39.42
N LYS A 303 17.76 -1.83 -38.35
CA LYS A 303 19.19 -2.16 -38.44
C LYS A 303 19.42 -3.37 -39.32
N LEU A 304 18.67 -4.47 -39.11
CA LEU A 304 18.76 -5.67 -39.95
C LEU A 304 18.46 -5.39 -41.42
N ALA A 305 17.48 -4.52 -41.72
CA ALA A 305 17.15 -4.12 -43.08
C ALA A 305 18.31 -3.34 -43.72
N VAL A 306 18.88 -2.38 -43.02
CA VAL A 306 20.06 -1.60 -43.47
C VAL A 306 21.27 -2.51 -43.70
N ASP A 307 21.58 -3.41 -42.76
CA ASP A 307 22.69 -4.36 -42.88
C ASP A 307 22.52 -5.25 -44.14
N LYS A 308 21.28 -5.71 -44.42
CA LYS A 308 20.98 -6.47 -45.67
C LYS A 308 21.17 -5.60 -46.95
N ASP A 309 20.77 -4.34 -46.93
CA ASP A 309 20.91 -3.45 -48.06
C ASP A 309 22.39 -3.13 -48.29
N VAL A 310 23.18 -2.93 -47.23
CA VAL A 310 24.64 -2.71 -47.32
C VAL A 310 25.32 -3.97 -47.90
N SER A 311 24.97 -5.16 -47.44
CA SER A 311 25.49 -6.42 -47.99
C SER A 311 25.14 -6.58 -49.47
N ARG A 312 23.90 -6.31 -49.84
CA ARG A 312 23.43 -6.44 -51.24
C ARG A 312 24.18 -5.49 -52.18
N LEU A 313 24.43 -4.24 -51.73
CA LEU A 313 25.21 -3.26 -52.51
C LEU A 313 26.67 -3.68 -52.62
N GLY A 314 27.28 -4.13 -51.55
CA GLY A 314 28.66 -4.62 -51.54
C GLY A 314 28.86 -5.86 -52.43
N ASP A 315 27.95 -6.80 -52.37
CA ASP A 315 27.99 -8.02 -53.21
C ASP A 315 27.79 -7.69 -54.71
N ALA A 316 26.90 -6.71 -55.01
CA ALA A 316 26.67 -6.25 -56.37
C ALA A 316 27.93 -5.56 -56.94
N ASP A 317 28.61 -4.73 -56.17
CA ASP A 317 29.86 -4.05 -56.59
C ASP A 317 30.98 -5.06 -56.80
N LEU A 318 31.12 -6.09 -55.96
CA LEU A 318 32.10 -7.15 -56.08
C LEU A 318 31.87 -7.99 -57.35
N ALA A 319 30.63 -8.32 -57.67
CA ALA A 319 30.28 -9.07 -58.86
C ALA A 319 30.56 -8.26 -60.16
N ALA A 320 30.28 -6.95 -60.15
CA ALA A 320 30.65 -6.04 -61.25
C ALA A 320 32.15 -5.96 -61.43
N LEU A 321 32.91 -5.79 -60.33
CA LEU A 321 34.36 -5.73 -60.36
C LEU A 321 35.04 -7.00 -60.87
N VAL A 322 34.53 -8.17 -60.44
CA VAL A 322 35.00 -9.48 -60.93
C VAL A 322 34.71 -9.64 -62.43
N THR A 323 33.52 -9.22 -62.86
CA THR A 323 33.17 -9.28 -64.30
C THR A 323 34.03 -8.36 -65.14
N ASP A 324 34.30 -7.16 -64.69
CA ASP A 324 35.23 -6.22 -65.36
C ASP A 324 36.67 -6.75 -65.42
N LEU A 325 37.13 -7.34 -64.29
CA LEU A 325 38.47 -7.96 -64.23
C LEU A 325 38.59 -9.12 -65.21
N GLN A 326 37.57 -9.99 -65.30
CA GLN A 326 37.55 -11.07 -66.29
C GLN A 326 37.53 -10.55 -67.74
N ALA A 327 36.76 -9.48 -68.03
CA ALA A 327 36.75 -8.86 -69.32
C ALA A 327 38.12 -8.24 -69.71
N GLN A 328 38.78 -7.57 -68.75
CA GLN A 328 40.12 -7.04 -68.92
C GLN A 328 41.19 -8.12 -69.17
N LEU A 329 41.14 -9.21 -68.40
CA LEU A 329 42.02 -10.38 -68.57
C LEU A 329 41.82 -11.03 -69.97
N THR A 330 40.57 -11.17 -70.38
CA THR A 330 40.25 -11.70 -71.71
C THR A 330 40.77 -10.78 -72.83
N ASN A 331 40.60 -9.47 -72.69
CA ASN A 331 41.13 -8.49 -73.62
C ASN A 331 42.67 -8.52 -73.66
N LEU A 332 43.33 -8.65 -72.52
CA LEU A 332 44.78 -8.76 -72.42
C LEU A 332 45.30 -10.02 -73.13
N ASN A 333 44.65 -11.18 -72.84
CA ASN A 333 45.01 -12.46 -73.49
C ASN A 333 44.75 -12.40 -75.02
N ALA A 334 43.66 -11.75 -75.47
CA ALA A 334 43.40 -11.55 -76.89
C ALA A 334 44.47 -10.63 -77.58
N ALA A 335 44.83 -9.57 -76.87
CA ALA A 335 45.87 -8.65 -77.35
C ALA A 335 47.26 -9.36 -77.47
N GLN A 336 47.60 -10.13 -76.45
CA GLN A 336 48.84 -10.93 -76.47
C GLN A 336 48.85 -11.97 -77.60
N ALA A 337 47.75 -12.67 -77.82
CA ALA A 337 47.58 -13.63 -78.91
C ALA A 337 47.68 -12.95 -80.30
N ALA A 338 47.06 -11.74 -80.45
CA ALA A 338 47.15 -10.92 -81.64
C ALA A 338 48.57 -10.47 -81.89
N PHE A 339 49.26 -9.99 -80.84
CA PHE A 339 50.66 -9.55 -80.94
C PHE A 339 51.63 -10.71 -81.33
N ALA A 340 51.42 -11.86 -80.75
CA ALA A 340 52.21 -13.09 -81.10
C ALA A 340 51.92 -13.49 -82.56
N LYS A 341 50.74 -13.35 -83.04
CA LYS A 341 50.36 -13.71 -84.39
C LYS A 341 50.90 -12.69 -85.42
N ILE A 342 50.91 -11.41 -85.08
CA ILE A 342 51.51 -10.37 -85.93
C ILE A 342 53.06 -10.47 -85.96
N GLY A 343 53.67 -10.83 -84.78
CA GLY A 343 55.09 -11.05 -84.69
C GLY A 343 55.61 -12.27 -85.47
N GLN A 344 54.74 -13.26 -85.73
CA GLN A 344 55.04 -14.44 -86.55
C GLN A 344 54.85 -14.22 -88.03
N GLN A 345 54.13 -13.17 -88.43
CA GLN A 345 53.97 -12.82 -89.82
C GLN A 345 55.19 -11.98 -90.21
N SER A 346 56.15 -12.62 -90.75
CA SER A 346 57.40 -12.00 -91.34
C SER A 346 57.03 -11.14 -92.50
N LEU A 347 57.59 -9.92 -92.51
CA LEU A 347 57.44 -8.99 -93.63
C LEU A 347 57.78 -9.54 -94.97
N PHE A 348 58.44 -10.75 -95.00
CA PHE A 348 58.87 -11.46 -96.20
C PHE A 348 57.74 -12.29 -96.90
N ASP A 349 56.60 -12.57 -96.22
CA ASP A 349 55.49 -13.31 -96.82
C ASP A 349 54.55 -12.42 -97.63
N TYR A 350 54.67 -11.08 -97.57
CA TYR A 350 53.84 -10.16 -98.31
C TYR A 350 54.49 -9.67 -99.65
N ILE A 351 55.72 -10.13 -99.94
CA ILE A 351 56.47 -9.76 -101.18
C ILE A 351 56.71 -11.01 -102.07
N ARG A 352 55.75 -11.81 -102.26
CA ARG A 352 55.77 -12.88 -103.22
C ARG A 352 54.55 -12.85 -104.11
#